data_1155b9e8f0602ab1737207544abb72c2
#
_entry.id   1155b9e8f0602ab1737207544abb72c2
#
_cell.length_a   1.000
_cell.length_b   1.000
_cell.length_c   1.000
_cell.angle_alpha   90.00
_cell.angle_beta   90.00
_cell.angle_gamma   90.00
#
_symmetry.space_group_name_H-M   'P 1'
#
loop_
_entity.id
_entity.type
_entity.pdbx_description
1 polymer ?
#
loop_
_entity_poly.entity_id
_entity_poly.type
_entity_poly.pdbx_seq_one_letter_code
_entity_poly.pdbx_strand_id
1 'polypeptide(L)'
;MLLVQGFTYILRHNNSFIMHLIEVDEEIVRKAVKPRKASSHKGQNGIVLVIGGSWMYHGAPFLSAMAALRAGVDLAYIAAPEKIALSIRALSPNIIVIPLTDLKLTRGASRRILKILPSVDSVVVGPGLAEGSEKGIEFVIGEALALDKKLVLDATALYSGVLPRILGRKVVMTPHAGEFKRVFREELSGELHERVDKVREKASEFKVTILLKGMIDIISNGEKTAINKTGTPAMTAGGTGDVLTGVVAALLAKGAEPFEAAAAGAWINGRAGEEAASIYGLHITATDVIEFIPKVMKTFDVVVD
;
A
#
# COMPACT_ATOMS: atom_id res chain seq x y z
N MET A 1 -6.61 -36.79 -3.06
CA MET A 1 -5.48 -36.27 -3.87
C MET A 1 -5.91 -34.97 -4.47
N LEU A 2 -5.79 -33.86 -3.71
CA LEU A 2 -6.12 -32.52 -4.14
C LEU A 2 -4.84 -31.91 -4.72
N LEU A 3 -4.84 -31.68 -6.02
CA LEU A 3 -3.81 -30.93 -6.73
C LEU A 3 -3.90 -29.44 -6.32
N VAL A 4 -2.99 -29.01 -5.45
CA VAL A 4 -2.72 -27.60 -5.20
C VAL A 4 -1.73 -27.14 -6.27
N GLN A 5 -2.21 -26.46 -7.30
CA GLN A 5 -1.36 -25.80 -8.29
C GLN A 5 -0.98 -24.43 -7.77
N GLY A 6 0.06 -24.38 -6.94
CA GLY A 6 0.82 -23.16 -6.69
C GLY A 6 2.23 -23.40 -7.22
N PHE A 7 2.69 -22.58 -8.14
CA PHE A 7 4.07 -22.67 -8.63
C PHE A 7 5.03 -22.28 -7.51
N THR A 8 5.73 -23.27 -6.97
CA THR A 8 6.78 -23.07 -5.98
C THR A 8 8.13 -23.09 -6.68
N TYR A 9 8.82 -21.95 -6.72
CA TYR A 9 10.20 -21.91 -7.21
C TYR A 9 11.17 -22.33 -6.12
N ILE A 10 12.00 -23.33 -6.42
CA ILE A 10 13.09 -23.76 -5.54
C ILE A 10 14.35 -23.03 -6.00
N LEU A 11 14.75 -21.98 -5.30
CA LEU A 11 16.06 -21.37 -5.48
C LEU A 11 17.08 -22.17 -4.68
N ARG A 12 18.01 -22.86 -5.38
CA ARG A 12 19.14 -23.55 -4.73
C ARG A 12 20.26 -22.56 -4.47
N HIS A 13 20.55 -22.31 -3.20
CA HIS A 13 21.81 -21.69 -2.77
C HIS A 13 22.69 -22.73 -2.11
N ASN A 14 24.02 -22.59 -2.26
CA ASN A 14 25.02 -23.47 -1.64
C ASN A 14 24.82 -23.51 -0.12
N ASN A 15 24.44 -24.70 0.41
CA ASN A 15 24.14 -25.07 1.78
C ASN A 15 22.75 -24.70 2.34
N SER A 16 21.81 -25.62 2.13
CA SER A 16 20.72 -26.04 3.03
C SER A 16 19.71 -25.01 3.55
N PHE A 17 18.91 -24.38 2.69
CA PHE A 17 17.51 -24.11 2.99
C PHE A 17 16.73 -24.07 1.66
N ILE A 18 15.75 -24.99 1.52
CA ILE A 18 14.78 -24.91 0.42
C ILE A 18 13.88 -23.72 0.75
N MET A 19 14.06 -22.62 0.06
CA MET A 19 13.18 -21.47 0.19
C MET A 19 11.94 -21.70 -0.68
N HIS A 20 10.77 -21.76 -0.07
CA HIS A 20 9.50 -21.74 -0.78
C HIS A 20 9.17 -20.30 -1.19
N LEU A 21 9.48 -19.95 -2.43
CA LEU A 21 9.10 -18.68 -3.03
C LEU A 21 7.71 -18.86 -3.66
N ILE A 22 6.75 -18.07 -3.21
CA ILE A 22 5.35 -18.11 -3.66
C ILE A 22 5.22 -17.17 -4.86
N GLU A 23 4.58 -17.58 -5.94
CA GLU A 23 4.11 -16.64 -6.96
C GLU A 23 2.69 -16.20 -6.60
N VAL A 24 2.44 -14.88 -6.61
CA VAL A 24 1.12 -14.33 -6.27
C VAL A 24 0.12 -14.68 -7.37
N ASP A 25 -0.96 -15.32 -6.98
CA ASP A 25 -2.04 -15.77 -7.85
C ASP A 25 -3.42 -15.33 -7.33
N GLU A 26 -4.48 -15.70 -8.03
CA GLU A 26 -5.84 -15.40 -7.64
C GLU A 26 -6.25 -16.02 -6.29
N GLU A 27 -5.64 -17.13 -5.88
CA GLU A 27 -5.97 -17.77 -4.60
C GLU A 27 -5.54 -16.88 -3.42
N ILE A 28 -4.36 -16.27 -3.52
CA ILE A 28 -3.87 -15.29 -2.54
C ILE A 28 -4.79 -14.08 -2.51
N VAL A 29 -5.23 -13.60 -3.68
CA VAL A 29 -6.17 -12.47 -3.77
C VAL A 29 -7.50 -12.83 -3.11
N ARG A 30 -8.06 -14.02 -3.36
CA ARG A 30 -9.31 -14.50 -2.74
C ARG A 30 -9.21 -14.56 -1.21
N LYS A 31 -8.06 -14.91 -0.66
CA LYS A 31 -7.83 -14.93 0.80
C LYS A 31 -7.78 -13.52 1.39
N ALA A 32 -7.25 -12.55 0.65
CA ALA A 32 -7.13 -11.15 1.08
C ALA A 32 -8.46 -10.38 0.94
N VAL A 33 -9.23 -10.64 -0.11
CA VAL A 33 -10.52 -9.98 -0.35
C VAL A 33 -11.59 -10.62 0.53
N LYS A 34 -12.00 -9.89 1.58
CA LYS A 34 -12.99 -10.42 2.54
C LYS A 34 -14.40 -10.25 1.99
N PRO A 35 -15.31 -11.23 2.25
CA PRO A 35 -16.71 -11.12 1.90
C PRO A 35 -17.38 -9.90 2.50
N ARG A 36 -18.37 -9.34 1.81
CA ARG A 36 -19.22 -8.27 2.31
C ARG A 36 -20.54 -8.86 2.80
N LYS A 37 -20.99 -8.47 4.00
CA LYS A 37 -22.31 -8.86 4.49
C LYS A 37 -23.41 -8.11 3.74
N ALA A 38 -24.48 -8.81 3.35
CA ALA A 38 -25.66 -8.17 2.73
C ALA A 38 -26.28 -7.11 3.65
N SER A 39 -26.22 -7.32 4.96
CA SER A 39 -26.73 -6.40 5.99
C SER A 39 -25.76 -5.31 6.41
N SER A 40 -24.58 -5.17 5.75
CA SER A 40 -23.58 -4.20 6.17
C SER A 40 -24.01 -2.75 5.97
N HIS A 41 -23.63 -1.89 6.90
CA HIS A 41 -23.87 -0.45 6.88
C HIS A 41 -22.57 0.33 6.62
N LYS A 42 -22.70 1.60 6.24
CA LYS A 42 -21.59 2.51 5.98
C LYS A 42 -20.56 2.51 7.12
N GLY A 43 -19.31 2.28 6.78
CA GLY A 43 -18.15 2.19 7.69
C GLY A 43 -17.79 0.76 8.11
N GLN A 44 -18.62 -0.24 7.85
CA GLN A 44 -18.33 -1.63 8.23
C GLN A 44 -17.44 -2.38 7.22
N ASN A 45 -17.26 -1.83 6.02
CA ASN A 45 -16.43 -2.44 4.97
C ASN A 45 -15.09 -1.73 4.79
N GLY A 46 -14.64 -1.04 5.83
CA GLY A 46 -13.36 -0.38 5.89
C GLY A 46 -13.42 1.14 5.71
N ILE A 47 -12.60 1.82 6.50
CA ILE A 47 -12.38 3.26 6.47
C ILE A 47 -10.87 3.51 6.37
N VAL A 48 -10.45 4.21 5.33
CA VAL A 48 -9.03 4.51 5.08
C VAL A 48 -8.75 5.99 5.31
N LEU A 49 -7.66 6.29 6.00
CA LEU A 49 -7.11 7.64 6.12
C LEU A 49 -5.79 7.72 5.35
N VAL A 50 -5.69 8.63 4.39
CA VAL A 50 -4.45 8.95 3.68
C VAL A 50 -3.89 10.26 4.22
N ILE A 51 -2.66 10.24 4.70
CA ILE A 51 -1.93 11.41 5.19
C ILE A 51 -0.83 11.72 4.19
N GLY A 52 -1.04 12.78 3.43
CA GLY A 52 -0.19 13.05 2.28
C GLY A 52 -0.37 14.45 1.70
N GLY A 53 0.35 14.68 0.63
CA GLY A 53 0.25 15.90 -0.15
C GLY A 53 1.16 17.03 0.31
N SER A 54 1.59 17.79 -0.67
CA SER A 54 2.34 19.03 -0.52
C SER A 54 1.92 19.99 -1.64
N TRP A 55 2.43 21.21 -1.61
CA TRP A 55 2.18 22.18 -2.68
C TRP A 55 2.49 21.62 -4.08
N MET A 56 3.58 20.84 -4.21
CA MET A 56 4.01 20.26 -5.48
C MET A 56 3.26 18.97 -5.81
N TYR A 57 2.95 18.13 -4.79
CA TYR A 57 2.42 16.77 -4.98
C TYR A 57 1.02 16.63 -4.37
N HIS A 58 0.06 17.44 -4.83
CA HIS A 58 -1.32 17.41 -4.34
C HIS A 58 -2.11 16.19 -4.82
N GLY A 59 -1.73 15.62 -5.97
CA GLY A 59 -2.42 14.46 -6.57
C GLY A 59 -2.17 13.13 -5.88
N ALA A 60 -0.98 12.93 -5.29
CA ALA A 60 -0.57 11.65 -4.71
C ALA A 60 -1.56 11.11 -3.64
N PRO A 61 -1.97 11.89 -2.61
CA PRO A 61 -2.94 11.39 -1.64
C PRO A 61 -4.33 11.17 -2.24
N PHE A 62 -4.70 11.91 -3.29
CA PHE A 62 -5.95 11.70 -4.01
C PHE A 62 -5.95 10.33 -4.72
N LEU A 63 -4.86 9.99 -5.43
CA LEU A 63 -4.72 8.71 -6.11
C LEU A 63 -4.85 7.53 -5.13
N SER A 64 -4.16 7.61 -3.98
CA SER A 64 -4.27 6.57 -2.93
C SER A 64 -5.69 6.45 -2.38
N ALA A 65 -6.34 7.57 -2.04
CA ALA A 65 -7.69 7.55 -1.47
C ALA A 65 -8.74 7.05 -2.48
N MET A 66 -8.63 7.47 -3.76
CA MET A 66 -9.53 7.02 -4.80
C MET A 66 -9.33 5.52 -5.11
N ALA A 67 -8.09 5.05 -5.15
CA ALA A 67 -7.79 3.63 -5.31
C ALA A 67 -8.38 2.79 -4.16
N ALA A 68 -8.32 3.29 -2.92
CA ALA A 68 -8.93 2.63 -1.78
C ALA A 68 -10.47 2.52 -1.94
N LEU A 69 -11.15 3.59 -2.36
CA LEU A 69 -12.59 3.56 -2.65
C LEU A 69 -12.91 2.55 -3.76
N ARG A 70 -12.12 2.53 -4.83
CA ARG A 70 -12.31 1.59 -5.94
C ARG A 70 -11.99 0.13 -5.58
N ALA A 71 -11.17 -0.09 -4.54
CA ALA A 71 -10.94 -1.41 -3.95
C ALA A 71 -12.01 -1.80 -2.91
N GLY A 72 -13.05 -0.99 -2.74
CA GLY A 72 -14.29 -1.36 -2.07
C GLY A 72 -14.39 -1.00 -0.60
N VAL A 73 -13.64 -0.01 -0.09
CA VAL A 73 -13.90 0.57 1.23
C VAL A 73 -15.09 1.52 1.18
N ASP A 74 -15.75 1.71 2.32
CA ASP A 74 -16.93 2.57 2.41
C ASP A 74 -16.56 4.05 2.46
N LEU A 75 -15.43 4.40 3.09
CA LEU A 75 -15.01 5.78 3.29
C LEU A 75 -13.50 5.93 3.10
N ALA A 76 -13.11 7.03 2.46
CA ALA A 76 -11.72 7.46 2.37
C ALA A 76 -11.57 8.92 2.82
N TYR A 77 -10.64 9.15 3.71
CA TYR A 77 -10.25 10.47 4.19
C TYR A 77 -8.87 10.84 3.67
N ILE A 78 -8.66 12.11 3.40
CA ILE A 78 -7.32 12.67 3.12
C ILE A 78 -7.03 13.76 4.14
N ALA A 79 -5.93 13.62 4.88
CA ALA A 79 -5.37 14.70 5.68
C ALA A 79 -4.21 15.35 4.91
N ALA A 80 -4.37 16.60 4.49
CA ALA A 80 -3.43 17.31 3.63
C ALA A 80 -3.31 18.80 4.04
N PRO A 81 -2.20 19.47 3.68
CA PRO A 81 -2.04 20.90 3.90
C PRO A 81 -3.24 21.72 3.43
N GLU A 82 -3.69 22.68 4.26
CA GLU A 82 -4.90 23.47 4.00
C GLU A 82 -4.87 24.17 2.64
N LYS A 83 -3.70 24.64 2.20
CA LYS A 83 -3.55 25.34 0.92
C LYS A 83 -3.89 24.49 -0.30
N ILE A 84 -3.78 23.16 -0.21
CA ILE A 84 -4.13 22.25 -1.30
C ILE A 84 -5.45 21.50 -1.07
N ALA A 85 -6.03 21.65 0.11
CA ALA A 85 -7.25 20.92 0.48
C ALA A 85 -8.43 21.21 -0.44
N LEU A 86 -8.60 22.47 -0.88
CA LEU A 86 -9.66 22.84 -1.83
C LEU A 86 -9.44 22.24 -3.21
N SER A 87 -8.19 22.22 -3.69
CA SER A 87 -7.86 21.57 -4.97
C SER A 87 -8.16 20.08 -4.93
N ILE A 88 -7.82 19.41 -3.83
CA ILE A 88 -8.13 17.97 -3.67
C ILE A 88 -9.65 17.72 -3.60
N ARG A 89 -10.41 18.57 -2.89
CA ARG A 89 -11.88 18.48 -2.84
C ARG A 89 -12.53 18.61 -4.20
N ALA A 90 -11.97 19.45 -5.07
CA ALA A 90 -12.50 19.66 -6.42
C ALA A 90 -12.34 18.44 -7.33
N LEU A 91 -11.42 17.50 -7.01
CA LEU A 91 -11.17 16.31 -7.80
C LEU A 91 -12.26 15.23 -7.64
N SER A 92 -12.91 15.15 -6.48
CA SER A 92 -13.98 14.16 -6.27
C SER A 92 -14.86 14.50 -5.06
N PRO A 93 -16.20 14.38 -5.19
CA PRO A 93 -17.14 14.49 -4.07
C PRO A 93 -17.11 13.27 -3.13
N ASN A 94 -16.44 12.17 -3.52
CA ASN A 94 -16.44 10.92 -2.77
C ASN A 94 -15.38 10.90 -1.65
N ILE A 95 -14.46 11.86 -1.63
CA ILE A 95 -13.35 11.91 -0.68
C ILE A 95 -13.58 13.01 0.35
N ILE A 96 -13.37 12.68 1.62
CA ILE A 96 -13.48 13.63 2.72
C ILE A 96 -12.10 14.19 3.04
N VAL A 97 -11.91 15.50 2.90
CA VAL A 97 -10.59 16.15 3.10
C VAL A 97 -10.54 16.89 4.43
N ILE A 98 -9.54 16.55 5.24
CA ILE A 98 -9.20 17.18 6.53
C ILE A 98 -8.06 18.17 6.27
N PRO A 99 -8.29 19.48 6.34
CA PRO A 99 -7.23 20.47 6.13
C PRO A 99 -6.31 20.53 7.34
N LEU A 100 -5.01 20.45 7.10
CA LEU A 100 -3.95 20.62 8.09
C LEU A 100 -3.42 22.05 8.02
N THR A 101 -3.20 22.71 9.17
CA THR A 101 -2.87 24.14 9.23
C THR A 101 -1.53 24.53 8.62
N ASP A 102 -0.56 23.62 8.59
CA ASP A 102 0.79 23.89 8.11
C ASP A 102 0.97 23.52 6.63
N LEU A 103 2.03 24.02 6.00
CA LEU A 103 2.41 23.67 4.62
C LEU A 103 2.95 22.26 4.47
N LYS A 104 3.33 21.62 5.58
CA LYS A 104 3.84 20.25 5.68
C LYS A 104 3.26 19.56 6.91
N LEU A 105 3.45 18.28 7.02
CA LEU A 105 3.02 17.52 8.18
C LEU A 105 3.94 17.81 9.37
N THR A 106 3.49 18.67 10.28
CA THR A 106 4.15 18.96 11.56
C THR A 106 3.44 18.22 12.69
N ARG A 107 4.09 18.07 13.84
CA ARG A 107 3.43 17.51 15.04
C ARG A 107 2.23 18.36 15.46
N GLY A 108 2.27 19.67 15.28
CA GLY A 108 1.15 20.58 15.61
C GLY A 108 -0.05 20.33 14.70
N ALA A 109 0.16 20.33 13.37
CA ALA A 109 -0.88 20.06 12.37
C ALA A 109 -1.48 18.67 12.52
N SER A 110 -0.66 17.67 12.87
CA SER A 110 -1.08 16.27 13.05
C SER A 110 -2.13 16.09 14.15
N ARG A 111 -2.26 16.99 15.12
CA ARG A 111 -3.28 16.90 16.16
C ARG A 111 -4.71 16.91 15.61
N ARG A 112 -4.94 17.49 14.44
CA ARG A 112 -6.26 17.45 13.78
C ARG A 112 -6.65 16.03 13.36
N ILE A 113 -5.66 15.18 13.08
CA ILE A 113 -5.85 13.78 12.67
C ILE A 113 -6.35 12.93 13.85
N LEU A 114 -5.97 13.26 15.08
CA LEU A 114 -6.32 12.48 16.27
C LEU A 114 -7.83 12.32 16.46
N LYS A 115 -8.63 13.28 15.99
CA LYS A 115 -10.09 13.23 16.12
C LYS A 115 -10.72 12.13 15.26
N ILE A 116 -10.12 11.83 14.10
CA ILE A 116 -10.65 10.84 13.17
C ILE A 116 -9.95 9.47 13.31
N LEU A 117 -8.74 9.46 13.87
CA LEU A 117 -7.88 8.28 13.94
C LEU A 117 -8.55 7.07 14.63
N PRO A 118 -9.36 7.24 15.71
CA PRO A 118 -10.06 6.10 16.31
C PRO A 118 -11.07 5.42 15.39
N SER A 119 -11.67 6.16 14.44
CA SER A 119 -12.74 5.68 13.56
C SER A 119 -12.24 5.08 12.25
N VAL A 120 -10.94 5.14 11.94
CA VAL A 120 -10.37 4.55 10.72
C VAL A 120 -9.81 3.16 11.00
N ASP A 121 -9.76 2.30 9.98
CA ASP A 121 -9.28 0.93 10.09
C ASP A 121 -7.82 0.80 9.63
N SER A 122 -7.44 1.56 8.60
CA SER A 122 -6.06 1.63 8.13
C SER A 122 -5.63 3.05 7.79
N VAL A 123 -4.32 3.30 7.88
CA VAL A 123 -3.73 4.61 7.63
C VAL A 123 -2.59 4.50 6.63
N VAL A 124 -2.64 5.30 5.59
CA VAL A 124 -1.54 5.52 4.63
C VAL A 124 -0.79 6.77 5.06
N VAL A 125 0.54 6.70 5.14
CA VAL A 125 1.40 7.85 5.43
C VAL A 125 2.48 7.96 4.38
N GLY A 126 2.61 9.13 3.76
CA GLY A 126 3.76 9.42 2.91
C GLY A 126 3.47 9.98 1.52
N PRO A 127 2.44 9.52 0.78
CA PRO A 127 2.20 9.96 -0.60
C PRO A 127 2.23 11.47 -0.76
N GLY A 128 3.23 11.98 -1.48
CA GLY A 128 3.35 13.40 -1.77
C GLY A 128 3.67 14.34 -0.59
N LEU A 129 4.00 13.85 0.60
CA LEU A 129 4.42 14.70 1.72
C LEU A 129 5.70 15.49 1.38
N ALA A 130 5.76 16.72 1.88
CA ALA A 130 6.96 17.55 1.76
C ALA A 130 8.09 17.04 2.66
N GLU A 131 9.33 17.30 2.24
CA GLU A 131 10.51 17.12 3.07
C GLU A 131 10.41 17.92 4.38
N GLY A 132 11.03 17.40 5.44
CA GLY A 132 10.96 17.98 6.78
C GLY A 132 9.63 17.67 7.50
N SER A 133 8.91 16.63 7.06
CA SER A 133 7.69 16.13 7.71
C SER A 133 7.96 15.06 8.77
N GLU A 134 9.21 14.68 9.02
CA GLU A 134 9.61 13.50 9.83
C GLU A 134 8.97 13.53 11.23
N LYS A 135 9.00 14.68 11.93
CA LYS A 135 8.40 14.81 13.27
C LYS A 135 6.89 14.62 13.28
N GLY A 136 6.22 15.04 12.21
CA GLY A 136 4.78 14.82 12.02
C GLY A 136 4.48 13.36 11.70
N ILE A 137 5.27 12.75 10.81
CA ILE A 137 5.17 11.34 10.44
C ILE A 137 5.34 10.46 11.67
N GLU A 138 6.40 10.66 12.44
CA GLU A 138 6.67 9.90 13.67
C GLU A 138 5.54 10.03 14.70
N PHE A 139 5.01 11.23 14.86
CA PHE A 139 3.90 11.47 15.77
C PHE A 139 2.65 10.69 15.35
N VAL A 140 2.24 10.80 14.09
CA VAL A 140 1.05 10.12 13.57
C VAL A 140 1.20 8.60 13.61
N ILE A 141 2.36 8.07 13.22
CA ILE A 141 2.66 6.64 13.31
C ILE A 141 2.52 6.17 14.77
N GLY A 142 3.11 6.89 15.73
CA GLY A 142 3.00 6.56 17.15
C GLY A 142 1.56 6.49 17.64
N GLU A 143 0.75 7.51 17.32
CA GLU A 143 -0.66 7.56 17.73
C GLU A 143 -1.49 6.46 17.04
N ALA A 144 -1.26 6.20 15.75
CA ALA A 144 -1.96 5.15 15.02
C ALA A 144 -1.64 3.76 15.59
N LEU A 145 -0.37 3.49 15.89
CA LEU A 145 0.06 2.22 16.47
C LEU A 145 -0.41 2.04 17.92
N ALA A 146 -0.57 3.13 18.69
CA ALA A 146 -1.17 3.09 20.02
C ALA A 146 -2.64 2.66 19.99
N LEU A 147 -3.33 2.91 18.86
CA LEU A 147 -4.71 2.49 18.60
C LEU A 147 -4.79 1.17 17.80
N ASP A 148 -3.70 0.42 17.68
CA ASP A 148 -3.58 -0.83 16.91
C ASP A 148 -4.04 -0.70 15.44
N LYS A 149 -3.85 0.48 14.82
CA LYS A 149 -4.19 0.69 13.42
C LYS A 149 -3.16 0.05 12.51
N LYS A 150 -3.62 -0.53 11.40
CA LYS A 150 -2.76 -1.05 10.34
C LYS A 150 -2.23 0.11 9.50
N LEU A 151 -0.94 0.07 9.14
CA LEU A 151 -0.28 1.17 8.43
C LEU A 151 0.25 0.73 7.07
N VAL A 152 0.18 1.64 6.10
CA VAL A 152 0.96 1.58 4.86
C VAL A 152 1.88 2.79 4.83
N LEU A 153 3.19 2.56 4.68
CA LEU A 153 4.21 3.61 4.59
C LEU A 153 4.81 3.63 3.20
N ASP A 154 4.76 4.79 2.55
CA ASP A 154 5.28 4.99 1.20
C ASP A 154 6.02 6.33 1.06
N ALA A 155 6.77 6.49 0.01
CA ALA A 155 7.39 7.75 -0.40
C ALA A 155 8.15 8.44 0.76
N THR A 156 7.72 9.64 1.17
CA THR A 156 8.41 10.45 2.19
C THR A 156 8.41 9.79 3.59
N ALA A 157 7.47 8.89 3.88
CA ALA A 157 7.46 8.15 5.15
C ALA A 157 8.50 7.02 5.20
N LEU A 158 9.15 6.71 4.08
CA LEU A 158 10.18 5.67 3.99
C LEU A 158 11.57 6.26 4.26
N TYR A 159 12.00 6.30 5.52
CA TYR A 159 13.34 6.72 5.97
C TYR A 159 13.77 5.94 7.21
N SER A 160 15.07 5.91 7.49
CA SER A 160 15.64 5.05 8.56
C SER A 160 15.10 5.38 9.97
N GLY A 161 14.73 6.62 10.25
CA GLY A 161 14.20 7.04 11.55
C GLY A 161 12.83 6.46 11.90
N VAL A 162 12.09 5.91 10.94
CA VAL A 162 10.78 5.28 11.19
C VAL A 162 10.92 3.85 11.74
N LEU A 163 12.01 3.15 11.43
CA LEU A 163 12.20 1.73 11.72
C LEU A 163 12.02 1.36 13.20
N PRO A 164 12.59 2.09 14.18
CA PRO A 164 12.41 1.74 15.60
C PRO A 164 10.95 1.82 16.07
N ARG A 165 10.11 2.63 15.40
CA ARG A 165 8.72 2.83 15.77
C ARG A 165 7.80 1.72 15.28
N ILE A 166 8.16 1.11 14.15
CA ILE A 166 7.32 0.11 13.46
C ILE A 166 7.74 -1.32 13.75
N LEU A 167 8.81 -1.53 14.49
CA LEU A 167 9.35 -2.85 14.82
C LEU A 167 8.26 -3.78 15.40
N GLY A 168 7.98 -4.89 14.73
CA GLY A 168 6.98 -5.89 15.14
C GLY A 168 5.52 -5.42 15.05
N ARG A 169 5.24 -4.39 14.23
CA ARG A 169 3.90 -3.83 14.09
C ARG A 169 3.26 -4.25 12.76
N LYS A 170 1.93 -4.17 12.69
CA LYS A 170 1.14 -4.45 11.46
C LYS A 170 1.31 -3.31 10.44
N VAL A 171 2.49 -3.28 9.83
CA VAL A 171 2.90 -2.25 8.88
C VAL A 171 3.28 -2.90 7.56
N VAL A 172 2.83 -2.31 6.45
CA VAL A 172 3.31 -2.59 5.10
C VAL A 172 4.15 -1.40 4.65
N MET A 173 5.39 -1.65 4.25
CA MET A 173 6.26 -0.68 3.60
C MET A 173 6.28 -0.98 2.11
N THR A 174 6.18 0.06 1.26
CA THR A 174 6.11 -0.10 -0.21
C THR A 174 7.27 0.58 -0.94
N PRO A 175 8.55 0.31 -0.59
CA PRO A 175 9.68 0.96 -1.21
C PRO A 175 9.91 0.49 -2.66
N HIS A 176 10.35 1.41 -3.53
CA HIS A 176 11.17 1.05 -4.69
C HIS A 176 12.65 0.93 -4.28
N ALA A 177 13.53 0.49 -5.19
CA ALA A 177 14.95 0.24 -4.85
C ALA A 177 15.67 1.45 -4.22
N GLY A 178 15.41 2.67 -4.70
CA GLY A 178 16.00 3.89 -4.14
C GLY A 178 15.48 4.20 -2.72
N GLU A 179 14.21 3.95 -2.46
CA GLU A 179 13.59 4.09 -1.14
C GLU A 179 14.10 3.01 -0.19
N PHE A 180 14.25 1.78 -0.67
CA PHE A 180 14.84 0.69 0.11
C PHE A 180 16.25 1.07 0.62
N LYS A 181 17.11 1.56 -0.29
CA LYS A 181 18.45 2.08 0.08
C LYS A 181 18.36 3.20 1.12
N ARG A 182 17.44 4.14 0.96
CA ARG A 182 17.24 5.26 1.90
C ARG A 182 16.85 4.78 3.30
N VAL A 183 15.96 3.77 3.39
CA VAL A 183 15.47 3.22 4.66
C VAL A 183 16.51 2.37 5.35
N PHE A 184 17.03 1.38 4.64
CA PHE A 184 17.87 0.32 5.23
C PHE A 184 19.37 0.57 5.13
N ARG A 185 19.79 1.64 4.42
CA ARG A 185 21.20 1.98 4.15
C ARG A 185 21.95 0.90 3.38
N GLU A 186 21.24 0.09 2.61
CA GLU A 186 21.76 -1.01 1.82
C GLU A 186 21.30 -0.91 0.37
N GLU A 187 22.20 -1.24 -0.56
CA GLU A 187 21.87 -1.34 -1.99
C GLU A 187 21.33 -2.72 -2.32
N LEU A 188 20.43 -2.75 -3.30
CA LEU A 188 19.93 -3.97 -3.89
C LEU A 188 20.76 -4.29 -5.14
N SER A 189 21.16 -5.55 -5.29
CA SER A 189 21.80 -6.02 -6.52
C SER A 189 20.84 -6.06 -7.71
N GLY A 190 21.38 -6.35 -8.90
CA GLY A 190 20.59 -6.61 -10.10
C GLY A 190 19.89 -7.97 -10.09
N GLU A 191 20.41 -8.93 -9.33
CA GLU A 191 19.95 -10.32 -9.31
C GLU A 191 18.71 -10.53 -8.46
N LEU A 192 17.69 -11.18 -9.04
CA LEU A 192 16.40 -11.37 -8.37
C LEU A 192 16.54 -12.12 -7.04
N HIS A 193 17.32 -13.20 -7.01
CA HIS A 193 17.48 -14.02 -5.81
C HIS A 193 18.12 -13.26 -4.64
N GLU A 194 19.13 -12.42 -4.91
CA GLU A 194 19.77 -11.60 -3.89
C GLU A 194 18.82 -10.52 -3.37
N ARG A 195 18.00 -9.93 -4.24
CA ARG A 195 16.95 -8.98 -3.84
C ARG A 195 15.91 -9.66 -2.96
N VAL A 196 15.49 -10.88 -3.31
CA VAL A 196 14.54 -11.67 -2.51
C VAL A 196 15.12 -11.95 -1.11
N ASP A 197 16.36 -12.40 -1.03
CA ASP A 197 17.02 -12.68 0.25
C ASP A 197 17.15 -11.42 1.10
N LYS A 198 17.52 -10.29 0.49
CA LYS A 198 17.65 -9.02 1.19
C LYS A 198 16.34 -8.48 1.73
N VAL A 199 15.26 -8.54 0.93
CA VAL A 199 13.92 -8.12 1.36
C VAL A 199 13.43 -8.99 2.51
N ARG A 200 13.62 -10.31 2.43
CA ARG A 200 13.27 -11.25 3.49
C ARG A 200 14.05 -10.99 4.78
N GLU A 201 15.37 -10.78 4.67
CA GLU A 201 16.23 -10.42 5.80
C GLU A 201 15.70 -9.20 6.54
N LYS A 202 15.44 -8.09 5.82
CA LYS A 202 14.93 -6.85 6.41
C LYS A 202 13.52 -6.99 6.97
N ALA A 203 12.64 -7.72 6.29
CA ALA A 203 11.31 -8.01 6.80
C ALA A 203 11.36 -8.81 8.11
N SER A 204 12.25 -9.79 8.22
CA SER A 204 12.48 -10.57 9.43
C SER A 204 13.11 -9.74 10.55
N GLU A 205 14.13 -8.93 10.24
CA GLU A 205 14.83 -8.05 11.19
C GLU A 205 13.85 -7.09 11.88
N PHE A 206 13.00 -6.41 11.09
CA PHE A 206 12.06 -5.42 11.61
C PHE A 206 10.68 -5.99 11.91
N LYS A 207 10.42 -7.26 11.59
CA LYS A 207 9.11 -7.94 11.77
C LYS A 207 7.95 -7.13 11.19
N VAL A 208 8.12 -6.65 9.96
CA VAL A 208 7.14 -5.90 9.17
C VAL A 208 6.98 -6.54 7.81
N THR A 209 5.92 -6.18 7.09
CA THR A 209 5.78 -6.57 5.69
C THR A 209 6.45 -5.54 4.79
N ILE A 210 7.33 -6.00 3.89
CA ILE A 210 7.96 -5.18 2.85
C ILE A 210 7.43 -5.63 1.49
N LEU A 211 6.90 -4.71 0.71
CA LEU A 211 6.59 -4.86 -0.70
C LEU A 211 7.59 -4.02 -1.49
N LEU A 212 8.67 -4.62 -1.96
CA LEU A 212 9.64 -3.98 -2.83
C LEU A 212 9.07 -3.88 -4.25
N LYS A 213 8.82 -2.65 -4.70
CA LYS A 213 8.30 -2.36 -6.05
C LYS A 213 9.39 -2.55 -7.10
N GLY A 214 9.04 -3.17 -8.24
CA GLY A 214 9.95 -3.37 -9.38
C GLY A 214 9.24 -3.95 -10.58
N MET A 215 10.01 -4.38 -11.58
CA MET A 215 9.47 -5.16 -12.71
C MET A 215 8.87 -6.49 -12.22
N ILE A 216 9.47 -7.06 -11.20
CA ILE A 216 8.93 -8.14 -10.37
C ILE A 216 8.89 -7.59 -8.96
N ASP A 217 7.70 -7.47 -8.39
CA ASP A 217 7.59 -7.06 -6.99
C ASP A 217 7.97 -8.22 -6.07
N ILE A 218 8.59 -7.90 -4.95
CA ILE A 218 8.97 -8.88 -3.93
C ILE A 218 8.26 -8.53 -2.63
N ILE A 219 7.49 -9.47 -2.09
CA ILE A 219 6.72 -9.28 -0.87
C ILE A 219 7.23 -10.24 0.19
N SER A 220 7.62 -9.72 1.36
CA SER A 220 8.04 -10.58 2.47
C SER A 220 7.62 -10.02 3.82
N ASN A 221 7.30 -10.92 4.75
CA ASN A 221 7.14 -10.62 6.17
C ASN A 221 8.23 -11.27 7.05
N GLY A 222 9.27 -11.81 6.39
CA GLY A 222 10.36 -12.54 7.02
C GLY A 222 10.13 -14.06 7.11
N GLU A 223 8.89 -14.51 7.26
CA GLU A 223 8.50 -15.94 7.30
C GLU A 223 8.07 -16.43 5.92
N LYS A 224 7.20 -15.68 5.26
CA LYS A 224 6.72 -15.94 3.90
C LYS A 224 7.34 -14.95 2.94
N THR A 225 7.65 -15.41 1.73
CA THR A 225 8.11 -14.53 0.65
C THR A 225 7.41 -14.89 -0.65
N ALA A 226 6.90 -13.87 -1.32
CA ALA A 226 6.21 -14.01 -2.61
C ALA A 226 6.80 -13.04 -3.64
N ILE A 227 6.60 -13.39 -4.91
CA ILE A 227 6.87 -12.50 -6.05
C ILE A 227 5.58 -12.24 -6.81
N ASN A 228 5.40 -11.01 -7.27
CA ASN A 228 4.33 -10.63 -8.18
C ASN A 228 4.91 -10.27 -9.54
N LYS A 229 4.36 -10.87 -10.58
CA LYS A 229 4.78 -10.67 -11.97
C LYS A 229 3.75 -9.91 -12.80
N THR A 230 2.60 -9.58 -12.22
CA THR A 230 1.59 -8.79 -12.91
C THR A 230 2.05 -7.35 -13.06
N GLY A 231 1.58 -6.70 -14.09
CA GLY A 231 1.94 -5.34 -14.43
C GLY A 231 2.54 -5.22 -15.82
N THR A 232 2.76 -4.02 -16.26
CA THR A 232 3.23 -3.69 -17.60
C THR A 232 4.24 -2.53 -17.53
N PRO A 233 5.18 -2.42 -18.48
CA PRO A 233 6.09 -1.28 -18.56
C PRO A 233 5.39 0.08 -18.58
N ALA A 234 4.14 0.17 -19.04
CA ALA A 234 3.34 1.38 -19.00
C ALA A 234 3.11 1.91 -17.56
N MET A 235 3.20 1.06 -16.54
CA MET A 235 3.04 1.45 -15.13
C MET A 235 4.25 2.20 -14.54
N THR A 236 5.25 2.54 -15.35
CA THR A 236 6.26 3.53 -14.99
C THR A 236 5.70 4.96 -14.90
N ALA A 237 4.46 5.18 -15.35
CA ALA A 237 3.74 6.44 -15.19
C ALA A 237 3.65 6.85 -13.71
N GLY A 238 3.89 8.14 -13.44
CA GLY A 238 3.85 8.68 -12.08
C GLY A 238 2.48 8.48 -11.42
N GLY A 239 2.49 8.09 -10.14
CA GLY A 239 1.27 7.91 -9.35
C GLY A 239 0.75 6.47 -9.27
N THR A 240 1.24 5.53 -10.09
CA THR A 240 0.84 4.11 -10.03
C THR A 240 1.24 3.44 -8.70
N GLY A 241 2.31 3.91 -8.07
CA GLY A 241 2.70 3.53 -6.71
C GLY A 241 1.74 4.05 -5.64
N ASP A 242 1.21 5.28 -5.81
CA ASP A 242 0.18 5.82 -4.92
C ASP A 242 -1.12 5.02 -5.03
N VAL A 243 -1.47 4.55 -6.24
CA VAL A 243 -2.62 3.65 -6.47
C VAL A 243 -2.42 2.34 -5.72
N LEU A 244 -1.26 1.69 -5.88
CA LEU A 244 -0.90 0.47 -5.14
C LEU A 244 -1.09 0.64 -3.63
N THR A 245 -0.57 1.73 -3.08
CA THR A 245 -0.66 2.05 -1.65
C THR A 245 -2.11 2.14 -1.18
N GLY A 246 -2.99 2.73 -1.99
CA GLY A 246 -4.43 2.80 -1.71
C GLY A 246 -5.12 1.44 -1.72
N VAL A 247 -4.80 0.58 -2.70
CA VAL A 247 -5.34 -0.79 -2.77
C VAL A 247 -4.91 -1.62 -1.56
N VAL A 248 -3.62 -1.58 -1.20
CA VAL A 248 -3.11 -2.28 0.00
C VAL A 248 -3.82 -1.80 1.26
N ALA A 249 -3.99 -0.48 1.42
CA ALA A 249 -4.67 0.09 2.57
C ALA A 249 -6.15 -0.34 2.65
N ALA A 250 -6.83 -0.45 1.52
CA ALA A 250 -8.20 -0.94 1.45
C ALA A 250 -8.32 -2.39 1.92
N LEU A 251 -7.43 -3.26 1.47
CA LEU A 251 -7.41 -4.67 1.90
C LEU A 251 -7.12 -4.80 3.40
N LEU A 252 -6.18 -4.00 3.93
CA LEU A 252 -5.91 -3.92 5.36
C LEU A 252 -7.14 -3.45 6.15
N ALA A 253 -7.82 -2.41 5.69
CA ALA A 253 -9.03 -1.87 6.32
C ALA A 253 -10.17 -2.89 6.35
N LYS A 254 -10.28 -3.74 5.32
CA LYS A 254 -11.25 -4.83 5.23
C LYS A 254 -10.85 -6.09 6.01
N GLY A 255 -9.74 -6.07 6.73
CA GLY A 255 -9.35 -7.15 7.65
C GLY A 255 -8.29 -8.12 7.13
N ALA A 256 -7.71 -7.90 5.96
CA ALA A 256 -6.58 -8.72 5.50
C ALA A 256 -5.36 -8.53 6.43
N GLU A 257 -4.54 -9.58 6.57
CA GLU A 257 -3.25 -9.46 7.24
C GLU A 257 -2.23 -8.77 6.31
N PRO A 258 -1.17 -8.16 6.88
CA PRO A 258 -0.24 -7.31 6.11
C PRO A 258 0.39 -7.98 4.90
N PHE A 259 0.81 -9.23 5.02
CA PHE A 259 1.43 -9.98 3.92
C PHE A 259 0.44 -10.24 2.78
N GLU A 260 -0.75 -10.74 3.12
CA GLU A 260 -1.82 -11.02 2.15
C GLU A 260 -2.32 -9.74 1.49
N ALA A 261 -2.45 -8.64 2.25
CA ALA A 261 -2.85 -7.34 1.71
C ALA A 261 -1.81 -6.77 0.72
N ALA A 262 -0.51 -6.90 1.05
CA ALA A 262 0.57 -6.46 0.18
C ALA A 262 0.64 -7.28 -1.10
N ALA A 263 0.58 -8.62 -0.99
CA ALA A 263 0.65 -9.52 -2.14
C ALA A 263 -0.56 -9.34 -3.08
N ALA A 264 -1.77 -9.37 -2.53
CA ALA A 264 -2.99 -9.16 -3.31
C ALA A 264 -3.06 -7.74 -3.89
N GLY A 265 -2.62 -6.72 -3.13
CA GLY A 265 -2.58 -5.34 -3.59
C GLY A 265 -1.66 -5.14 -4.80
N ALA A 266 -0.47 -5.75 -4.77
CA ALA A 266 0.46 -5.75 -5.91
C ALA A 266 -0.16 -6.40 -7.14
N TRP A 267 -0.79 -7.58 -6.98
CA TRP A 267 -1.44 -8.30 -8.06
C TRP A 267 -2.61 -7.52 -8.66
N ILE A 268 -3.51 -6.99 -7.82
CA ILE A 268 -4.67 -6.21 -8.27
C ILE A 268 -4.23 -4.96 -9.03
N ASN A 269 -3.25 -4.22 -8.49
CA ASN A 269 -2.72 -3.03 -9.13
C ASN A 269 -2.07 -3.34 -10.48
N GLY A 270 -1.27 -4.43 -10.54
CA GLY A 270 -0.63 -4.89 -11.77
C GLY A 270 -1.66 -5.31 -12.84
N ARG A 271 -2.66 -6.12 -12.46
CA ARG A 271 -3.74 -6.53 -13.37
C ARG A 271 -4.58 -5.35 -13.85
N ALA A 272 -4.87 -4.37 -12.98
CA ALA A 272 -5.57 -3.16 -13.39
C ALA A 272 -4.73 -2.34 -14.40
N GLY A 273 -3.42 -2.28 -14.22
CA GLY A 273 -2.50 -1.67 -15.18
C GLY A 273 -2.44 -2.40 -16.52
N GLU A 274 -2.44 -3.74 -16.52
CA GLU A 274 -2.50 -4.55 -17.76
C GLU A 274 -3.82 -4.33 -18.51
N GLU A 275 -4.94 -4.29 -17.81
CA GLU A 275 -6.26 -4.00 -18.39
C GLU A 275 -6.31 -2.59 -19.01
N ALA A 276 -5.78 -1.58 -18.32
CA ALA A 276 -5.66 -0.23 -18.84
C ALA A 276 -4.77 -0.19 -20.10
N ALA A 277 -3.60 -0.85 -20.04
CA ALA A 277 -2.66 -0.90 -21.15
C ALA A 277 -3.20 -1.68 -22.36
N SER A 278 -4.11 -2.63 -22.17
CA SER A 278 -4.78 -3.32 -23.26
C SER A 278 -5.61 -2.38 -24.15
N ILE A 279 -6.03 -1.24 -23.60
CA ILE A 279 -6.82 -0.22 -24.31
C ILE A 279 -5.95 0.94 -24.77
N TYR A 280 -5.07 1.44 -23.89
CA TYR A 280 -4.31 2.68 -24.11
C TYR A 280 -2.85 2.45 -24.46
N GLY A 281 -2.38 1.18 -24.54
CA GLY A 281 -0.98 0.86 -24.80
C GLY A 281 -0.06 1.39 -23.70
N LEU A 282 1.04 2.02 -24.10
CA LEU A 282 2.00 2.63 -23.16
C LEU A 282 1.57 4.02 -22.63
N HIS A 283 0.37 4.48 -22.97
CA HIS A 283 -0.10 5.85 -22.68
C HIS A 283 -1.07 5.90 -21.48
N ILE A 284 -0.98 4.94 -20.56
CA ILE A 284 -1.80 4.95 -19.34
C ILE A 284 -1.32 5.99 -18.33
N THR A 285 -2.25 6.46 -17.54
CA THR A 285 -2.01 7.28 -16.35
C THR A 285 -2.43 6.52 -15.08
N ALA A 286 -2.08 7.04 -13.91
CA ALA A 286 -2.51 6.44 -12.65
C ALA A 286 -4.05 6.43 -12.48
N THR A 287 -4.76 7.39 -13.06
CA THR A 287 -6.22 7.44 -13.04
C THR A 287 -6.83 6.33 -13.89
N ASP A 288 -6.21 5.96 -15.01
CA ASP A 288 -6.68 4.81 -15.81
C ASP A 288 -6.55 3.52 -15.01
N VAL A 289 -5.43 3.33 -14.29
CA VAL A 289 -5.28 2.15 -13.40
C VAL A 289 -6.41 2.11 -12.35
N ILE A 290 -6.73 3.25 -11.73
CA ILE A 290 -7.82 3.35 -10.74
C ILE A 290 -9.17 2.95 -11.33
N GLU A 291 -9.44 3.31 -12.58
CA GLU A 291 -10.70 2.95 -13.26
C GLU A 291 -10.86 1.45 -13.48
N PHE A 292 -9.75 0.73 -13.67
CA PHE A 292 -9.76 -0.72 -13.87
C PHE A 292 -9.75 -1.54 -12.57
N ILE A 293 -9.43 -0.96 -11.41
CA ILE A 293 -9.48 -1.68 -10.12
C ILE A 293 -10.82 -2.40 -9.90
N PRO A 294 -12.01 -1.76 -10.07
CA PRO A 294 -13.28 -2.43 -9.85
C PRO A 294 -13.52 -3.59 -10.83
N LYS A 295 -13.02 -3.51 -12.06
CA LYS A 295 -13.13 -4.57 -13.04
C LYS A 295 -12.37 -5.83 -12.62
N VAL A 296 -11.16 -5.64 -12.08
CA VAL A 296 -10.35 -6.72 -11.51
C VAL A 296 -10.97 -7.26 -10.22
N MET A 297 -11.36 -6.38 -9.30
CA MET A 297 -11.89 -6.74 -7.99
C MET A 297 -13.23 -7.51 -8.06
N LYS A 298 -14.08 -7.18 -9.02
CA LYS A 298 -15.40 -7.79 -9.23
C LYS A 298 -15.35 -9.31 -9.28
N THR A 299 -14.27 -9.92 -9.77
CA THR A 299 -14.13 -11.37 -9.88
C THR A 299 -13.94 -12.07 -8.52
N PHE A 300 -13.66 -11.29 -7.48
CA PHE A 300 -13.43 -11.76 -6.12
C PHE A 300 -14.57 -11.37 -5.16
N ASP A 301 -15.59 -10.64 -5.65
CA ASP A 301 -16.69 -10.20 -4.81
C ASP A 301 -17.52 -11.39 -4.33
N VAL A 302 -17.70 -11.45 -3.00
CA VAL A 302 -18.58 -12.41 -2.34
C VAL A 302 -19.48 -11.65 -1.38
N VAL A 303 -20.79 -11.85 -1.51
CA VAL A 303 -21.77 -11.33 -0.57
C VAL A 303 -22.27 -12.50 0.27
N VAL A 304 -22.27 -12.31 1.60
CA VAL A 304 -22.75 -13.29 2.58
C VAL A 304 -23.86 -12.70 3.43
N ASP A 305 -24.71 -13.55 4.00
CA ASP A 305 -25.82 -13.17 4.88
C ASP A 305 -25.32 -12.68 6.26
#